data_84253cad35a6a69855df2c3bc7f6b4d4
#
_entry.id   84253cad35a6a69855df2c3bc7f6b4d4
#
_cell.length_a   1.000
_cell.length_b   1.000
_cell.length_c   1.000
_cell.angle_alpha   90.00
_cell.angle_beta   90.00
_cell.angle_gamma   90.00
#
_symmetry.space_group_name_H-M   'P 1'
#
loop_
_entity.id
_entity.type
_entity.pdbx_description
1 polymer ?
#
loop_
_entity_poly.entity_id
_entity_poly.type
_entity_poly.pdbx_seq_one_letter_code
_entity_poly.pdbx_strand_id
1 'polypeptide(L)'
;LEQFGDYLLDETLGGKIAMGIYLGDALQAIRELTNMDWINLTVVFLDCENMEILKRYKQTRRSHPMMIMNKANTLYDSIELERQEYEQIKTQADLIIDTTLLKRTALQDRLEASFYHETGEVFRVSFVSFGYKFGIPKDADLLLDVRFLPNPFYIPELRNKTGNDKEVYD
;
A
#
# COMPACT_ATOMS: atom_id res chain seq x y z
N LEU A 1 -20.47 8.07 10.36
CA LEU A 1 -19.72 9.35 10.45
C LEU A 1 -19.99 10.11 11.76
N GLU A 2 -21.25 10.15 12.29
CA GLU A 2 -21.53 10.81 13.58
C GLU A 2 -20.66 10.24 14.73
N GLN A 3 -20.53 8.92 14.84
CA GLN A 3 -19.65 8.28 15.83
C GLN A 3 -18.17 8.61 15.63
N PHE A 4 -17.75 8.94 14.41
CA PHE A 4 -16.36 9.29 14.11
C PHE A 4 -16.00 10.71 14.58
N GLY A 5 -16.95 11.64 14.52
CA GLY A 5 -16.78 12.99 15.07
C GLY A 5 -16.41 12.97 16.55
N ASP A 6 -17.03 12.09 17.32
CA ASP A 6 -16.73 11.94 18.76
C ASP A 6 -15.30 11.44 19.00
N TYR A 7 -14.79 10.52 18.15
CA TYR A 7 -13.39 10.06 18.23
C TYR A 7 -12.37 11.14 17.87
N LEU A 8 -12.70 12.02 16.91
CA LEU A 8 -11.80 13.12 16.52
C LEU A 8 -11.65 14.19 17.60
N LEU A 9 -12.66 14.31 18.48
CA LEU A 9 -12.68 15.26 19.58
C LEU A 9 -12.10 14.67 20.89
N ASP A 10 -11.75 13.39 20.89
CA ASP A 10 -11.18 12.73 22.06
C ASP A 10 -9.68 13.10 22.23
N GLU A 11 -9.40 14.03 23.12
CA GLU A 11 -8.04 14.50 23.45
C GLU A 11 -7.11 13.37 23.95
N THR A 12 -7.67 12.24 24.41
CA THR A 12 -6.89 11.08 24.89
C THR A 12 -6.19 10.31 23.76
N LEU A 13 -6.64 10.48 22.51
CA LEU A 13 -6.09 9.80 21.32
C LEU A 13 -4.84 10.49 20.74
N GLY A 14 -4.32 11.53 21.40
CA GLY A 14 -3.03 12.14 21.03
C GLY A 14 -3.02 12.88 19.68
N GLY A 15 -4.18 13.21 19.13
CA GLY A 15 -4.33 14.02 17.92
C GLY A 15 -3.98 13.34 16.59
N LYS A 16 -3.60 12.05 16.59
CA LYS A 16 -3.33 11.28 15.38
C LYS A 16 -4.22 10.04 15.34
N ILE A 17 -5.09 9.95 14.34
CA ILE A 17 -6.05 8.86 14.19
C ILE A 17 -5.88 8.26 12.80
N ALA A 18 -5.78 6.94 12.71
CA ALA A 18 -5.84 6.20 11.46
C ALA A 18 -7.12 5.38 11.40
N MET A 19 -7.87 5.51 10.31
CA MET A 19 -9.12 4.79 10.12
C MET A 19 -9.15 4.08 8.77
N GLY A 20 -9.50 2.78 8.79
CA GLY A 20 -9.82 2.06 7.57
C GLY A 20 -11.28 2.30 7.19
N ILE A 21 -11.51 2.86 6.01
CA ILE A 21 -12.85 3.12 5.49
C ILE A 21 -13.13 2.15 4.34
N TYR A 22 -14.30 1.55 4.37
CA TYR A 22 -14.81 0.74 3.28
C TYR A 22 -15.47 1.64 2.21
N LEU A 23 -15.46 1.18 0.97
CA LEU A 23 -15.80 1.89 -0.26
C LEU A 23 -17.03 2.80 -0.23
N GLY A 24 -18.17 2.29 0.23
CA GLY A 24 -19.45 2.97 0.08
C GLY A 24 -19.49 4.39 0.66
N ASP A 25 -18.70 4.60 1.73
CA ASP A 25 -18.70 5.85 2.48
C ASP A 25 -17.43 6.68 2.29
N ALA A 26 -16.41 6.14 1.61
CA ALA A 26 -15.09 6.74 1.56
C ALA A 26 -15.08 8.12 0.86
N LEU A 27 -15.73 8.27 -0.28
CA LEU A 27 -15.79 9.56 -1.00
C LEU A 27 -16.51 10.64 -0.18
N GLN A 28 -17.58 10.25 0.50
CA GLN A 28 -18.30 11.18 1.36
C GLN A 28 -17.46 11.57 2.57
N ALA A 29 -16.81 10.58 3.23
CA ALA A 29 -15.93 10.82 4.35
C ALA A 29 -14.75 11.74 3.98
N ILE A 30 -14.09 11.51 2.85
CA ILE A 30 -13.00 12.38 2.37
C ILE A 30 -13.50 13.81 2.18
N ARG A 31 -14.65 14.01 1.52
CA ARG A 31 -15.21 15.34 1.30
C ARG A 31 -15.56 16.06 2.60
N GLU A 32 -16.18 15.37 3.53
CA GLU A 32 -16.57 15.93 4.83
C GLU A 32 -15.35 16.31 5.66
N LEU A 33 -14.33 15.43 5.73
CA LEU A 33 -13.09 15.66 6.47
C LEU A 33 -12.22 16.76 5.84
N THR A 34 -12.16 16.82 4.51
CA THR A 34 -11.42 17.89 3.79
C THR A 34 -12.00 19.28 4.05
N ASN A 35 -13.30 19.38 4.33
CA ASN A 35 -13.96 20.66 4.63
C ASN A 35 -13.79 21.13 6.09
N MET A 36 -13.09 20.36 6.93
CA MET A 36 -12.83 20.69 8.32
C MET A 36 -11.43 21.33 8.46
N ASP A 37 -11.37 22.65 8.57
CA ASP A 37 -10.10 23.43 8.61
C ASP A 37 -9.12 23.01 9.72
N TRP A 38 -9.62 22.34 10.76
CA TRP A 38 -8.81 21.88 11.90
C TRP A 38 -8.25 20.46 11.74
N ILE A 39 -8.59 19.77 10.64
CA ILE A 39 -8.10 18.41 10.33
C ILE A 39 -7.03 18.48 9.25
N ASN A 40 -5.88 17.87 9.54
CA ASN A 40 -4.89 17.54 8.51
C ASN A 40 -5.15 16.12 8.02
N LEU A 41 -5.90 15.99 6.92
CA LEU A 41 -6.28 14.72 6.34
C LEU A 41 -5.18 14.20 5.41
N THR A 42 -4.80 12.94 5.58
CA THR A 42 -3.97 12.21 4.62
C THR A 42 -4.71 10.95 4.17
N VAL A 43 -4.95 10.84 2.88
CA VAL A 43 -5.64 9.70 2.27
C VAL A 43 -4.61 8.71 1.74
N VAL A 44 -4.58 7.52 2.34
CA VAL A 44 -3.73 6.41 1.89
C VAL A 44 -4.57 5.39 1.14
N PHE A 45 -4.24 5.15 -0.12
CA PHE A 45 -4.86 4.13 -0.95
C PHE A 45 -3.98 2.88 -1.00
N LEU A 46 -4.52 1.76 -0.55
CA LEU A 46 -3.84 0.46 -0.64
C LEU A 46 -4.32 -0.25 -1.91
N ASP A 47 -3.47 -0.30 -2.92
CA ASP A 47 -3.76 -1.02 -4.17
C ASP A 47 -3.26 -2.47 -4.12
N CYS A 48 -3.80 -3.30 -5.00
CA CYS A 48 -3.37 -4.68 -5.19
C CYS A 48 -3.81 -5.19 -6.56
N GLU A 49 -3.04 -6.05 -7.21
CA GLU A 49 -3.44 -6.67 -8.47
C GLU A 49 -4.66 -7.58 -8.30
N ASN A 50 -5.56 -7.59 -9.31
CA ASN A 50 -6.82 -8.34 -9.28
C ASN A 50 -6.61 -9.85 -9.00
N MET A 51 -5.57 -10.44 -9.59
CA MET A 51 -5.28 -11.85 -9.38
C MET A 51 -4.84 -12.17 -7.95
N GLU A 52 -4.10 -11.27 -7.31
CA GLU A 52 -3.72 -11.44 -5.91
C GLU A 52 -4.91 -11.20 -4.98
N ILE A 53 -5.78 -10.21 -5.27
CA ILE A 53 -7.04 -10.01 -4.53
C ILE A 53 -7.90 -11.27 -4.62
N LEU A 54 -8.09 -11.82 -5.83
CA LEU A 54 -8.84 -13.05 -6.07
C LEU A 54 -8.31 -14.22 -5.23
N LYS A 55 -6.98 -14.37 -5.17
CA LYS A 55 -6.31 -15.39 -4.38
C LYS A 55 -6.55 -15.20 -2.87
N ARG A 56 -6.44 -13.96 -2.37
CA ARG A 56 -6.69 -13.63 -0.96
C ARG A 56 -8.15 -13.92 -0.56
N TYR A 57 -9.11 -13.57 -1.39
CA TYR A 57 -10.52 -13.89 -1.16
C TYR A 57 -10.77 -15.39 -1.08
N LYS A 58 -10.20 -16.18 -2.02
CA LYS A 58 -10.32 -17.65 -1.99
C LYS A 58 -9.78 -18.28 -0.70
N GLN A 59 -8.74 -17.68 -0.11
CA GLN A 59 -8.16 -18.16 1.15
C GLN A 59 -9.03 -17.84 2.37
N THR A 60 -9.75 -16.71 2.35
CA THR A 60 -10.53 -16.24 3.51
C THR A 60 -11.95 -16.80 3.59
N ARG A 61 -12.46 -17.46 2.55
CA ARG A 61 -13.85 -17.97 2.42
C ARG A 61 -14.92 -16.89 2.68
N ARG A 62 -14.60 -15.63 2.48
CA ARG A 62 -15.55 -14.51 2.61
C ARG A 62 -16.18 -14.23 1.25
N SER A 63 -17.46 -13.92 1.23
CA SER A 63 -18.13 -13.41 0.04
C SER A 63 -17.76 -11.95 -0.19
N HIS A 64 -17.57 -11.58 -1.44
CA HIS A 64 -17.29 -10.21 -1.81
C HIS A 64 -18.57 -9.35 -1.61
N PRO A 65 -18.47 -8.12 -1.06
CA PRO A 65 -19.63 -7.27 -0.84
C PRO A 65 -20.49 -7.02 -2.08
N MET A 66 -19.85 -6.82 -3.24
CA MET A 66 -20.58 -6.65 -4.51
C MET A 66 -21.43 -7.87 -4.90
N MET A 67 -20.99 -9.08 -4.51
CA MET A 67 -21.81 -10.30 -4.67
C MET A 67 -22.97 -10.32 -3.68
N ILE A 68 -22.73 -9.94 -2.43
CA ILE A 68 -23.78 -9.86 -1.38
C ILE A 68 -24.87 -8.86 -1.79
N MET A 69 -24.46 -7.74 -2.42
CA MET A 69 -25.37 -6.70 -2.92
C MET A 69 -26.01 -7.05 -4.27
N ASN A 70 -25.76 -8.23 -4.82
CA ASN A 70 -26.22 -8.68 -6.15
C ASN A 70 -25.79 -7.73 -7.30
N LYS A 71 -24.69 -7.01 -7.15
CA LYS A 71 -24.12 -6.13 -8.18
C LYS A 71 -23.23 -6.89 -9.18
N ALA A 72 -22.70 -8.05 -8.80
CA ALA A 72 -21.86 -8.91 -9.63
C ALA A 72 -22.14 -10.38 -9.36
N ASN A 73 -21.98 -11.23 -10.40
CA ASN A 73 -22.26 -12.66 -10.31
C ASN A 73 -21.03 -13.50 -9.99
N THR A 74 -19.84 -12.99 -10.30
CA THR A 74 -18.58 -13.69 -10.03
C THR A 74 -17.67 -12.85 -9.14
N LEU A 75 -16.75 -13.51 -8.45
CA LEU A 75 -15.75 -12.82 -7.63
C LEU A 75 -14.83 -11.93 -8.48
N TYR A 76 -14.50 -12.36 -9.70
CA TYR A 76 -13.67 -11.58 -10.60
C TYR A 76 -14.39 -10.29 -11.05
N ASP A 77 -15.64 -10.40 -11.50
CA ASP A 77 -16.45 -9.24 -11.90
C ASP A 77 -16.66 -8.28 -10.72
N SER A 78 -16.78 -8.82 -9.51
CA SER A 78 -16.89 -8.03 -8.29
C SER A 78 -15.65 -7.17 -8.04
N ILE A 79 -14.45 -7.75 -8.22
CA ILE A 79 -13.18 -7.04 -8.06
C ILE A 79 -13.01 -5.98 -9.15
N GLU A 80 -13.37 -6.28 -10.40
CA GLU A 80 -13.34 -5.32 -11.50
C GLU A 80 -14.28 -4.13 -11.28
N LEU A 81 -15.52 -4.43 -10.87
CA LEU A 81 -16.52 -3.39 -10.58
C LEU A 81 -16.08 -2.50 -9.41
N GLU A 82 -15.58 -3.12 -8.34
CA GLU A 82 -15.04 -2.40 -7.19
C GLU A 82 -13.88 -1.49 -7.58
N ARG A 83 -12.96 -1.97 -8.42
CA ARG A 83 -11.83 -1.18 -8.91
C ARG A 83 -12.29 0.07 -9.67
N GLN A 84 -13.33 -0.06 -10.50
CA GLN A 84 -13.90 1.09 -11.22
C GLN A 84 -14.49 2.12 -10.26
N GLU A 85 -15.20 1.67 -9.23
CA GLU A 85 -15.75 2.57 -8.19
C GLU A 85 -14.63 3.25 -7.37
N TYR A 86 -13.49 2.56 -7.14
CA TYR A 86 -12.35 3.09 -6.38
C TYR A 86 -11.46 4.06 -7.16
N GLU A 87 -11.51 4.08 -8.48
CA GLU A 87 -10.62 4.92 -9.28
C GLU A 87 -10.75 6.41 -8.90
N GLN A 88 -11.96 6.87 -8.58
CA GLN A 88 -12.19 8.25 -8.12
C GLN A 88 -11.52 8.54 -6.75
N ILE A 89 -11.45 7.55 -5.87
CA ILE A 89 -10.79 7.68 -4.57
C ILE A 89 -9.27 7.67 -4.77
N LYS A 90 -8.78 6.77 -5.62
CA LYS A 90 -7.36 6.63 -5.93
C LYS A 90 -6.76 7.92 -6.48
N THR A 91 -7.51 8.66 -7.32
CA THR A 91 -7.06 9.96 -7.84
C THR A 91 -6.97 11.07 -6.78
N GLN A 92 -7.61 10.90 -5.63
CA GLN A 92 -7.60 11.84 -4.51
C GLN A 92 -6.65 11.39 -3.38
N ALA A 93 -5.96 10.27 -3.55
CA ALA A 93 -5.05 9.75 -2.55
C ALA A 93 -3.73 10.52 -2.54
N ASP A 94 -3.27 10.88 -1.33
CA ASP A 94 -1.95 11.51 -1.11
C ASP A 94 -0.83 10.49 -1.20
N LEU A 95 -1.13 9.22 -0.86
CA LEU A 95 -0.18 8.12 -0.91
C LEU A 95 -0.86 6.86 -1.46
N ILE A 96 -0.25 6.26 -2.49
CA ILE A 96 -0.70 4.97 -3.05
C ILE A 96 0.36 3.92 -2.75
N ILE A 97 -0.04 2.82 -2.12
CA ILE A 97 0.84 1.69 -1.81
C ILE A 97 0.35 0.44 -2.52
N ASP A 98 1.15 -0.08 -3.45
CA ASP A 98 0.90 -1.39 -4.07
C ASP A 98 1.26 -2.50 -3.06
N THR A 99 0.25 -3.26 -2.64
CA THR A 99 0.38 -4.35 -1.67
C THR A 99 0.47 -5.72 -2.31
N THR A 100 0.54 -5.82 -3.64
CA THR A 100 0.50 -7.08 -4.40
C THR A 100 1.53 -8.09 -3.90
N LEU A 101 2.76 -7.66 -3.71
CA LEU A 101 3.87 -8.50 -3.26
C LEU A 101 4.31 -8.20 -1.82
N LEU A 102 3.64 -7.26 -1.13
CA LEU A 102 4.02 -6.88 0.22
C LEU A 102 3.53 -7.89 1.26
N LYS A 103 4.43 -8.26 2.16
CA LYS A 103 4.06 -8.92 3.42
C LYS A 103 3.49 -7.88 4.39
N ARG A 104 2.68 -8.35 5.35
CA ARG A 104 2.06 -7.50 6.37
C ARG A 104 3.09 -6.63 7.13
N THR A 105 4.22 -7.19 7.50
CA THR A 105 5.29 -6.46 8.19
C THR A 105 5.88 -5.37 7.32
N ALA A 106 6.17 -5.65 6.05
CA ALA A 106 6.69 -4.66 5.12
C ALA A 106 5.71 -3.50 4.83
N LEU A 107 4.39 -3.79 4.81
CA LEU A 107 3.37 -2.74 4.73
C LEU A 107 3.36 -1.87 5.99
N GLN A 108 3.46 -2.49 7.17
CA GLN A 108 3.54 -1.76 8.44
C GLN A 108 4.76 -0.86 8.47
N ASP A 109 5.94 -1.38 8.17
CA ASP A 109 7.20 -0.61 8.12
C ASP A 109 7.08 0.58 7.15
N ARG A 110 6.41 0.37 6.00
CA ARG A 110 6.21 1.40 4.99
C ARG A 110 5.25 2.50 5.47
N LEU A 111 4.15 2.14 6.12
CA LEU A 111 3.22 3.10 6.71
C LEU A 111 3.91 3.89 7.84
N GLU A 112 4.59 3.20 8.76
CA GLU A 112 5.34 3.86 9.82
C GLU A 112 6.38 4.84 9.24
N ALA A 113 7.12 4.41 8.22
CA ALA A 113 8.08 5.27 7.54
C ALA A 113 7.44 6.51 6.88
N SER A 114 6.20 6.43 6.42
CA SER A 114 5.49 7.55 5.79
C SER A 114 4.92 8.56 6.79
N PHE A 115 4.62 8.12 8.02
CA PHE A 115 3.92 8.94 9.02
C PHE A 115 4.75 9.30 10.26
N TYR A 116 5.87 8.61 10.49
CA TYR A 116 6.78 8.93 11.57
C TYR A 116 7.70 10.09 11.15
N HIS A 117 7.21 11.29 11.28
CA HIS A 117 8.07 12.48 11.19
C HIS A 117 8.51 12.87 12.62
N GLU A 118 9.72 12.55 12.99
CA GLU A 118 10.42 13.40 13.95
C GLU A 118 10.52 14.78 13.31
N THR A 119 10.20 15.80 14.08
CA THR A 119 10.13 17.22 13.69
C THR A 119 11.36 17.67 12.90
N GLY A 120 11.21 17.75 11.58
CA GLY A 120 12.20 18.21 10.63
C GLY A 120 11.86 17.71 9.23
N GLU A 121 12.02 18.55 8.21
CA GLU A 121 11.91 18.12 6.80
C GLU A 121 13.02 17.11 6.50
N VAL A 122 12.72 15.83 6.72
CA VAL A 122 13.66 14.76 6.39
C VAL A 122 13.36 14.30 4.97
N PHE A 123 14.25 14.63 4.04
CA PHE A 123 14.25 14.00 2.73
C PHE A 123 14.51 12.50 2.92
N ARG A 124 13.51 11.68 2.64
CA ARG A 124 13.59 10.24 2.82
C ARG A 124 13.79 9.54 1.48
N VAL A 125 14.86 8.76 1.36
CA VAL A 125 15.13 7.90 0.23
C VAL A 125 14.94 6.44 0.65
N SER A 126 14.10 5.72 -0.08
CA SER A 126 13.86 4.29 0.13
C SER A 126 14.52 3.50 -0.99
N PHE A 127 15.44 2.62 -0.65
CA PHE A 127 16.08 1.70 -1.61
C PHE A 127 15.40 0.34 -1.54
N VAL A 128 14.86 -0.11 -2.68
CA VAL A 128 14.19 -1.41 -2.78
C VAL A 128 14.93 -2.29 -3.78
N SER A 129 15.41 -3.45 -3.31
CA SER A 129 15.93 -4.50 -4.19
C SER A 129 14.78 -5.39 -4.66
N PHE A 130 14.72 -5.66 -5.97
CA PHE A 130 13.67 -6.50 -6.54
C PHE A 130 14.22 -7.40 -7.66
N GLY A 131 13.49 -8.48 -7.93
CA GLY A 131 13.77 -9.37 -9.07
C GLY A 131 12.70 -9.23 -10.14
N TYR A 132 13.09 -9.11 -11.39
CA TYR A 132 12.19 -8.96 -12.55
C TYR A 132 11.20 -10.11 -12.74
N LYS A 133 11.42 -11.26 -12.08
CA LYS A 133 10.52 -12.42 -12.13
C LYS A 133 9.07 -12.07 -11.75
N PHE A 134 8.90 -11.10 -10.86
CA PHE A 134 7.59 -10.68 -10.34
C PHE A 134 7.16 -9.30 -10.85
N GLY A 135 7.86 -8.78 -11.84
CA GLY A 135 7.63 -7.43 -12.37
C GLY A 135 8.45 -6.36 -11.65
N ILE A 136 8.27 -5.13 -12.08
CA ILE A 136 8.91 -3.95 -11.50
C ILE A 136 8.01 -3.34 -10.42
N PRO A 137 8.57 -2.73 -9.35
CA PRO A 137 7.80 -1.94 -8.39
C PRO A 137 7.09 -0.79 -9.11
N LYS A 138 5.76 -0.71 -8.98
CA LYS A 138 4.94 0.29 -9.69
C LYS A 138 4.98 1.67 -9.02
N ASP A 139 5.49 1.71 -7.82
CA ASP A 139 5.58 2.88 -6.94
C ASP A 139 7.02 3.41 -6.80
N ALA A 140 7.91 2.98 -7.69
CA ALA A 140 9.29 3.49 -7.72
C ALA A 140 9.38 4.77 -8.56
N ASP A 141 9.91 5.84 -7.97
CA ASP A 141 10.22 7.10 -8.68
C ASP A 141 11.42 6.96 -9.61
N LEU A 142 12.37 6.10 -9.22
CA LEU A 142 13.58 5.81 -9.97
C LEU A 142 13.86 4.32 -9.99
N LEU A 143 14.09 3.75 -11.17
CA LEU A 143 14.42 2.35 -11.35
C LEU A 143 15.77 2.23 -12.04
N LEU A 144 16.71 1.54 -11.37
CA LEU A 144 18.04 1.26 -11.90
C LEU A 144 18.16 -0.23 -12.24
N ASP A 145 18.46 -0.52 -13.51
CA ASP A 145 18.76 -1.90 -13.93
C ASP A 145 20.25 -2.19 -13.73
N VAL A 146 20.53 -3.06 -12.78
CA VAL A 146 21.91 -3.47 -12.44
C VAL A 146 22.29 -4.84 -13.00
N ARG A 147 21.51 -5.41 -13.93
CA ARG A 147 21.76 -6.75 -14.51
C ARG A 147 23.01 -6.79 -15.42
N PHE A 148 23.61 -5.67 -15.74
CA PHE A 148 24.90 -5.61 -16.40
C PHE A 148 26.08 -6.01 -15.49
N LEU A 149 25.87 -6.00 -14.16
CA LEU A 149 26.89 -6.46 -13.21
C LEU A 149 26.99 -7.99 -13.23
N PRO A 150 28.19 -8.55 -13.09
CA PRO A 150 28.38 -9.98 -12.94
C PRO A 150 27.58 -10.52 -11.74
N ASN A 151 26.83 -11.60 -11.94
CA ASN A 151 26.08 -12.20 -10.85
C ASN A 151 27.02 -13.10 -10.01
N PRO A 152 27.26 -12.78 -8.72
CA PRO A 152 28.14 -13.54 -7.84
C PRO A 152 27.78 -15.02 -7.73
N PHE A 153 26.52 -15.38 -7.94
CA PHE A 153 26.06 -16.77 -7.89
C PHE A 153 26.79 -17.68 -8.92
N TYR A 154 27.18 -17.14 -10.07
CA TYR A 154 27.91 -17.90 -11.10
C TYR A 154 29.41 -17.96 -10.89
N ILE A 155 29.93 -17.28 -9.88
CA ILE A 155 31.35 -17.31 -9.49
C ILE A 155 31.47 -18.32 -8.35
N PRO A 156 32.21 -19.44 -8.52
CA PRO A 156 32.23 -20.53 -7.53
C PRO A 156 32.60 -20.08 -6.12
N GLU A 157 33.54 -19.14 -6.00
CA GLU A 157 34.07 -18.64 -4.73
C GLU A 157 33.08 -17.72 -4.01
N LEU A 158 32.11 -17.11 -4.77
CA LEU A 158 31.16 -16.15 -4.25
C LEU A 158 29.75 -16.74 -4.10
N ARG A 159 29.50 -17.93 -4.66
CA ARG A 159 28.15 -18.54 -4.73
C ARG A 159 27.41 -18.61 -3.40
N ASN A 160 28.12 -18.86 -2.31
CA ASN A 160 27.58 -19.01 -0.96
C ASN A 160 27.69 -17.73 -0.12
N LYS A 161 28.14 -16.63 -0.74
CA LYS A 161 28.29 -15.33 -0.09
C LYS A 161 27.12 -14.43 -0.40
N THR A 162 26.97 -13.37 0.37
CA THR A 162 25.90 -12.37 0.27
C THR A 162 26.49 -10.99 -0.04
N GLY A 163 25.67 -10.03 -0.39
CA GLY A 163 26.10 -8.64 -0.60
C GLY A 163 26.69 -7.94 0.64
N ASN A 164 26.64 -8.60 1.82
CA ASN A 164 27.29 -8.11 3.04
C ASN A 164 28.74 -8.60 3.17
N ASP A 165 29.15 -9.53 2.31
CA ASP A 165 30.51 -10.06 2.32
C ASP A 165 31.39 -9.18 1.43
N LYS A 166 32.56 -8.79 1.96
CA LYS A 166 33.45 -7.83 1.31
C LYS A 166 33.83 -8.25 -0.11
N GLU A 167 34.08 -9.51 -0.34
CA GLU A 167 34.48 -10.07 -1.62
C GLU A 167 33.37 -10.05 -2.69
N VAL A 168 32.13 -9.70 -2.29
CA VAL A 168 30.99 -9.58 -3.22
C VAL A 168 30.81 -8.15 -3.68
N TYR A 169 31.17 -7.14 -2.86
CA TYR A 169 30.96 -5.73 -3.22
C TYR A 169 32.24 -4.99 -3.59
N ASP A 170 33.42 -5.58 -3.42
CA ASP A 170 34.72 -5.09 -3.95
C ASP A 170 34.86 -5.45 -5.44
#